data_3b26a0718159a0bdb5081febe08c4226
#
_entry.id   3b26a0718159a0bdb5081febe08c4226
#
_cell.length_a   1.000
_cell.length_b   1.000
_cell.length_c   1.000
_cell.angle_alpha   90.00
_cell.angle_beta   90.00
_cell.angle_gamma   90.00
#
_symmetry.space_group_name_H-M   'P 1'
#
loop_
_entity.id
_entity.type
_entity.pdbx_description
1 polymer ?
#
loop_
_entity_poly.entity_id
_entity_poly.type
_entity_poly.pdbx_seq_one_letter_code
_entity_poly.pdbx_strand_id
1 'polypeptide(L)'
;GVIPGTVKSEYHFRYPDPMAFANMLVDLNEFVRPALCLCDAVDIMEGNGPTQGTPRHMGALLAATSSYELDRLCAWMLGLEEKELPYLTAAKQRRLLSEAGEPLGMKDAAPYHVNDFARSGATSSWFVSNPNDKPFRKLVKKCVAVLLRSKPALGEGCTGCGHCARLCPAGAITIVNKHAVIDRKKCVRCFCCQEFCPSGAMRAQRSSSGALLSK
;
A
#
# COMPACT_ATOMS: atom_id res chain seq x y z
N GLY A 1 1.38 12.96 1.85
CA GLY A 1 2.28 13.99 1.38
C GLY A 1 3.03 14.74 2.48
N VAL A 2 2.71 14.52 3.76
CA VAL A 2 3.28 15.28 4.90
C VAL A 2 4.51 14.62 5.53
N ILE A 3 4.85 13.41 5.13
CA ILE A 3 6.06 12.69 5.58
C ILE A 3 7.07 12.64 4.44
N PRO A 4 8.36 12.91 4.70
CA PRO A 4 9.41 12.71 3.71
C PRO A 4 9.40 11.27 3.17
N GLY A 5 9.51 11.10 1.85
CA GLY A 5 9.46 9.78 1.21
C GLY A 5 10.52 8.81 1.73
N THR A 6 11.67 9.31 2.15
CA THR A 6 12.76 8.52 2.76
C THR A 6 12.39 7.92 4.11
N VAL A 7 11.45 8.53 4.84
CA VAL A 7 11.00 8.10 6.17
C VAL A 7 9.75 7.23 6.07
N LYS A 8 8.99 7.32 4.98
CA LYS A 8 7.75 6.55 4.76
C LYS A 8 7.93 5.04 4.97
N SER A 9 9.03 4.48 4.47
CA SER A 9 9.35 3.07 4.61
C SER A 9 9.57 2.63 6.05
N GLU A 10 10.11 3.51 6.89
CA GLU A 10 10.32 3.23 8.31
C GLU A 10 8.98 3.06 9.04
N TYR A 11 7.97 3.84 8.69
CA TYR A 11 6.64 3.71 9.28
C TYR A 11 5.97 2.38 8.91
N HIS A 12 6.12 1.89 7.67
CA HIS A 12 5.65 0.56 7.29
C HIS A 12 6.32 -0.56 8.09
N PHE A 13 7.57 -0.35 8.48
CA PHE A 13 8.30 -1.30 9.32
C PHE A 13 7.88 -1.23 10.79
N ARG A 14 7.70 -0.01 11.32
CA ARG A 14 7.28 0.21 12.72
C ARG A 14 5.85 -0.27 12.98
N TYR A 15 4.97 -0.15 12.00
CA TYR A 15 3.56 -0.49 12.10
C TYR A 15 3.19 -1.61 11.11
N PRO A 16 3.60 -2.87 11.39
CA PRO A 16 3.33 -4.00 10.49
C PRO A 16 1.87 -4.44 10.51
N ASP A 17 1.10 -4.06 11.54
CA ASP A 17 -0.33 -4.30 11.63
C ASP A 17 -1.10 -3.24 10.84
N PRO A 18 -2.02 -3.61 9.93
CA PRO A 18 -2.74 -2.66 9.09
C PRO A 18 -3.57 -1.65 9.88
N MET A 19 -4.18 -2.05 11.01
CA MET A 19 -4.99 -1.12 11.82
C MET A 19 -4.10 -0.18 12.63
N ALA A 20 -2.97 -0.66 13.15
CA ALA A 20 -1.99 0.20 13.82
C ALA A 20 -1.40 1.23 12.84
N PHE A 21 -1.09 0.79 11.60
CA PHE A 21 -0.64 1.68 10.53
C PHE A 21 -1.72 2.72 10.17
N ALA A 22 -2.97 2.28 10.01
CA ALA A 22 -4.10 3.16 9.73
C ALA A 22 -4.31 4.21 10.83
N ASN A 23 -4.26 3.82 12.10
CA ASN A 23 -4.36 4.76 13.22
C ASN A 23 -3.21 5.77 13.22
N MET A 24 -2.00 5.36 12.93
CA MET A 24 -0.86 6.27 12.78
C MET A 24 -1.09 7.28 11.64
N LEU A 25 -1.68 6.86 10.51
CA LEU A 25 -2.03 7.78 9.41
C LEU A 25 -3.10 8.78 9.86
N VAL A 26 -4.10 8.34 10.63
CA VAL A 26 -5.12 9.24 11.20
C VAL A 26 -4.46 10.24 12.17
N ASP A 27 -3.56 9.79 13.06
CA ASP A 27 -2.84 10.69 13.97
C ASP A 27 -2.05 11.76 13.22
N LEU A 28 -1.39 11.39 12.13
CA LEU A 28 -0.65 12.33 11.28
C LEU A 28 -1.59 13.35 10.63
N ASN A 29 -2.74 12.91 10.13
CA ASN A 29 -3.72 13.79 9.52
C ASN A 29 -4.31 14.77 10.52
N GLU A 30 -4.65 14.29 11.74
CA GLU A 30 -5.14 15.13 12.83
C GLU A 30 -4.10 16.10 13.35
N PHE A 31 -2.82 15.75 13.29
CA PHE A 31 -1.72 16.65 13.65
C PHE A 31 -1.54 17.76 12.61
N VAL A 32 -1.57 17.43 11.33
CA VAL A 32 -1.33 18.38 10.23
C VAL A 32 -2.56 19.26 9.96
N ARG A 33 -3.76 18.67 10.04
CA ARG A 33 -5.05 19.34 9.78
C ARG A 33 -5.05 20.15 8.48
N PRO A 34 -4.93 19.50 7.31
CA PRO A 34 -4.89 20.21 6.04
C PRO A 34 -6.18 21.03 5.86
N ALA A 35 -6.05 22.30 5.48
CA ALA A 35 -7.19 23.18 5.23
C ALA A 35 -7.93 22.81 3.94
N LEU A 36 -7.22 22.22 2.98
CA LEU A 36 -7.75 21.76 1.70
C LEU A 36 -7.01 20.49 1.28
N CYS A 37 -7.76 19.50 0.84
CA CYS A 37 -7.26 18.26 0.23
C CYS A 37 -7.64 18.25 -1.23
N LEU A 38 -6.69 17.94 -2.10
CA LEU A 38 -6.88 17.81 -3.53
C LEU A 38 -6.51 16.39 -3.95
N CYS A 39 -7.32 15.80 -4.81
CA CYS A 39 -7.03 14.51 -5.42
C CYS A 39 -7.05 14.67 -6.95
N ASP A 40 -5.92 14.37 -7.57
CA ASP A 40 -5.84 14.20 -9.01
C ASP A 40 -6.27 12.77 -9.36
N ALA A 41 -7.42 12.68 -10.00
CA ALA A 41 -8.00 11.45 -10.53
C ALA A 41 -8.21 11.56 -12.06
N VAL A 42 -7.35 12.30 -12.76
CA VAL A 42 -7.41 12.37 -14.23
C VAL A 42 -7.00 11.03 -14.81
N ASP A 43 -5.80 10.54 -14.45
CA ASP A 43 -5.33 9.21 -14.80
C ASP A 43 -4.94 8.47 -13.52
N ILE A 44 -5.73 7.48 -13.15
CA ILE A 44 -5.47 6.64 -11.98
C ILE A 44 -4.79 5.35 -12.38
N MET A 45 -4.25 4.64 -11.41
CA MET A 45 -3.63 3.33 -11.63
C MET A 45 -4.44 2.24 -10.96
N GLU A 46 -4.80 1.21 -11.71
CA GLU A 46 -5.45 0.01 -11.20
C GLU A 46 -4.54 -1.21 -11.24
N GLY A 47 -4.88 -2.26 -10.50
CA GLY A 47 -4.10 -3.50 -10.43
C GLY A 47 -2.89 -3.41 -9.50
N ASN A 48 -1.75 -3.93 -9.96
CA ASN A 48 -0.56 -4.11 -9.13
C ASN A 48 0.36 -2.88 -9.11
N GLY A 49 -0.18 -1.70 -8.79
CA GLY A 49 0.63 -0.50 -8.57
C GLY A 49 1.70 -0.69 -7.47
N PRO A 50 2.63 0.26 -7.33
CA PRO A 50 2.76 1.52 -8.06
C PRO A 50 3.49 1.43 -9.40
N THR A 51 4.15 0.30 -9.73
CA THR A 51 5.00 0.19 -10.93
C THR A 51 4.54 -0.85 -11.94
N GLN A 52 3.58 -1.69 -11.58
CA GLN A 52 3.05 -2.78 -12.42
C GLN A 52 1.53 -2.70 -12.57
N GLY A 53 0.96 -1.54 -12.33
CA GLY A 53 -0.45 -1.29 -12.55
C GLY A 53 -0.72 -0.83 -13.98
N THR A 54 -1.98 -0.77 -14.33
CA THR A 54 -2.46 -0.29 -15.63
C THR A 54 -3.08 1.10 -15.44
N PRO A 55 -2.78 2.10 -16.29
CA PRO A 55 -3.43 3.39 -16.20
C PRO A 55 -4.89 3.29 -16.62
N ARG A 56 -5.76 4.03 -15.91
CA ARG A 56 -7.17 4.19 -16.24
C ARG A 56 -7.52 5.67 -16.22
N HIS A 57 -8.04 6.16 -17.31
CA HIS A 57 -8.50 7.55 -17.41
C HIS A 57 -9.87 7.71 -16.72
N MET A 58 -9.91 8.61 -15.73
CA MET A 58 -11.14 8.97 -15.02
C MET A 58 -11.57 10.40 -15.35
N GLY A 59 -10.63 11.28 -15.68
CA GLY A 59 -10.90 12.67 -16.07
C GLY A 59 -11.45 13.55 -14.94
N ALA A 60 -11.16 13.23 -13.68
CA ALA A 60 -11.73 13.93 -12.52
C ALA A 60 -10.66 14.62 -11.69
N LEU A 61 -11.00 15.78 -11.13
CA LEU A 61 -10.27 16.44 -10.05
C LEU A 61 -11.23 16.60 -8.87
N LEU A 62 -10.78 16.23 -7.70
CA LEU A 62 -11.60 16.26 -6.49
C LEU A 62 -10.94 17.17 -5.44
N ALA A 63 -11.77 17.87 -4.69
CA ALA A 63 -11.35 18.74 -3.62
C ALA A 63 -12.31 18.64 -2.43
N ALA A 64 -11.76 18.64 -1.22
CA ALA A 64 -12.55 18.69 0.01
C ALA A 64 -11.76 19.34 1.15
N THR A 65 -12.47 19.84 2.14
CA THR A 65 -11.90 20.33 3.40
C THR A 65 -11.63 19.21 4.41
N SER A 66 -12.21 18.03 4.19
CA SER A 66 -11.94 16.82 4.98
C SER A 66 -11.28 15.76 4.09
N SER A 67 -10.08 15.33 4.47
CA SER A 67 -9.38 14.23 3.80
C SER A 67 -10.14 12.91 3.90
N TYR A 68 -10.84 12.69 5.01
CA TYR A 68 -11.61 11.46 5.24
C TYR A 68 -12.82 11.37 4.31
N GLU A 69 -13.55 12.48 4.13
CA GLU A 69 -14.68 12.51 3.19
C GLU A 69 -14.20 12.43 1.73
N LEU A 70 -13.05 13.03 1.41
CA LEU A 70 -12.44 12.88 0.10
C LEU A 70 -12.08 11.43 -0.21
N ASP A 71 -11.39 10.76 0.72
CA ASP A 71 -11.00 9.34 0.57
C ASP A 71 -12.23 8.43 0.50
N ARG A 72 -13.28 8.75 1.27
CA ARG A 72 -14.57 8.03 1.23
C ARG A 72 -15.24 8.16 -0.13
N LEU A 73 -15.26 9.35 -0.72
CA LEU A 73 -15.78 9.59 -2.06
C LEU A 73 -14.95 8.83 -3.11
N CYS A 74 -13.63 8.90 -3.02
CA CYS A 74 -12.73 8.14 -3.90
C CYS A 74 -12.98 6.63 -3.80
N ALA A 75 -13.14 6.10 -2.58
CA ALA A 75 -13.45 4.68 -2.38
C ALA A 75 -14.77 4.30 -3.06
N TRP A 76 -15.81 5.10 -2.89
CA TRP A 76 -17.09 4.88 -3.54
C TRP A 76 -16.97 4.95 -5.07
N MET A 77 -16.26 5.92 -5.64
CA MET A 77 -16.01 6.04 -7.08
C MET A 77 -15.37 4.78 -7.66
N LEU A 78 -14.52 4.11 -6.88
CA LEU A 78 -13.82 2.89 -7.29
C LEU A 78 -14.58 1.59 -6.92
N GLY A 79 -15.81 1.67 -6.42
CA GLY A 79 -16.59 0.51 -5.99
C GLY A 79 -15.99 -0.22 -4.79
N LEU A 80 -15.23 0.49 -3.94
CA LEU A 80 -14.64 -0.06 -2.71
C LEU A 80 -15.52 0.23 -1.51
N GLU A 81 -15.66 -0.75 -0.61
CA GLU A 81 -16.40 -0.56 0.62
C GLU A 81 -15.49 0.04 1.72
N GLU A 82 -16.04 0.94 2.56
CA GLU A 82 -15.30 1.57 3.67
C GLU A 82 -14.59 0.54 4.57
N LYS A 83 -15.25 -0.61 4.84
CA LYS A 83 -14.70 -1.69 5.67
C LYS A 83 -13.46 -2.38 5.08
N GLU A 84 -13.26 -2.27 3.78
CA GLU A 84 -12.09 -2.81 3.09
C GLU A 84 -10.86 -1.92 3.29
N LEU A 85 -11.07 -0.67 3.73
CA LEU A 85 -10.04 0.34 3.89
C LEU A 85 -9.77 0.59 5.39
N PRO A 86 -8.66 0.05 5.93
CA PRO A 86 -8.33 0.20 7.36
C PRO A 86 -8.29 1.66 7.82
N TYR A 87 -7.85 2.57 6.95
CA TYR A 87 -7.78 4.00 7.24
C TYR A 87 -9.17 4.62 7.47
N LEU A 88 -10.14 4.34 6.59
CA LEU A 88 -11.52 4.81 6.77
C LEU A 88 -12.19 4.14 7.98
N THR A 89 -11.89 2.86 8.21
CA THR A 89 -12.35 2.15 9.41
C THR A 89 -11.83 2.82 10.68
N ALA A 90 -10.54 3.18 10.74
CA ALA A 90 -9.95 3.88 11.88
C ALA A 90 -10.55 5.27 12.07
N ALA A 91 -10.74 6.03 10.99
CA ALA A 91 -11.37 7.35 11.03
C ALA A 91 -12.81 7.27 11.55
N LYS A 92 -13.59 6.28 11.12
CA LYS A 92 -14.96 6.03 11.59
C LYS A 92 -15.02 5.68 13.08
N GLN A 93 -14.13 4.78 13.55
CA GLN A 93 -14.02 4.44 14.96
C GLN A 93 -13.71 5.65 15.86
N ARG A 94 -12.99 6.62 15.31
CA ARG A 94 -12.62 7.87 15.99
C ARG A 94 -13.61 9.00 15.77
N ARG A 95 -14.76 8.74 15.13
CA ARG A 95 -15.82 9.72 14.83
C ARG A 95 -15.34 10.92 13.99
N LEU A 96 -14.40 10.69 13.10
CA LEU A 96 -13.83 11.69 12.17
C LEU A 96 -14.49 11.66 10.79
N LEU A 97 -15.34 10.66 10.53
CA LEU A 97 -16.22 10.56 9.39
C LEU A 97 -17.64 10.89 9.78
N SER A 98 -18.40 11.51 8.89
CA SER A 98 -19.83 11.73 9.09
C SER A 98 -20.56 10.38 9.20
N GLU A 99 -21.59 10.30 10.04
CA GLU A 99 -22.43 9.11 10.13
C GLU A 99 -23.41 9.00 8.95
N ALA A 100 -23.46 10.01 8.07
CA ALA A 100 -24.27 9.98 6.87
C ALA A 100 -23.92 8.76 6.00
N GLY A 101 -24.94 8.05 5.56
CA GLY A 101 -24.76 6.79 4.80
C GLY A 101 -24.07 6.95 3.45
N GLU A 102 -24.17 8.14 2.83
CA GLU A 102 -23.62 8.40 1.50
C GLU A 102 -22.46 9.39 1.57
N PRO A 103 -21.40 9.20 0.72
CA PRO A 103 -20.32 10.17 0.61
C PRO A 103 -20.81 11.56 0.17
N LEU A 104 -20.23 12.60 0.72
CA LEU A 104 -20.46 13.96 0.24
C LEU A 104 -19.99 14.09 -1.20
N GLY A 105 -20.78 14.76 -2.04
CA GLY A 105 -20.47 14.93 -3.48
C GLY A 105 -20.76 13.70 -4.35
N MET A 106 -21.38 12.64 -3.82
CA MET A 106 -21.67 11.40 -4.56
C MET A 106 -22.49 11.66 -5.84
N LYS A 107 -23.45 12.57 -5.79
CA LYS A 107 -24.29 12.90 -6.98
C LYS A 107 -23.46 13.47 -8.13
N ASP A 108 -22.53 14.37 -7.82
CA ASP A 108 -21.66 15.00 -8.82
C ASP A 108 -20.59 14.02 -9.33
N ALA A 109 -20.18 13.08 -8.48
CA ALA A 109 -19.22 12.05 -8.80
C ALA A 109 -19.83 10.82 -9.49
N ALA A 110 -21.17 10.73 -9.59
CA ALA A 110 -21.86 9.57 -10.19
C ALA A 110 -21.37 9.19 -11.60
N PRO A 111 -21.06 10.12 -12.52
CA PRO A 111 -20.51 9.78 -13.83
C PRO A 111 -19.14 9.10 -13.81
N TYR A 112 -18.41 9.22 -12.69
CA TYR A 112 -17.06 8.68 -12.48
C TYR A 112 -17.04 7.39 -11.65
N HIS A 113 -18.21 6.87 -11.26
CA HIS A 113 -18.30 5.63 -10.53
C HIS A 113 -17.99 4.44 -11.44
N VAL A 114 -17.09 3.56 -11.01
CA VAL A 114 -16.68 2.37 -11.75
C VAL A 114 -16.90 1.12 -10.91
N ASN A 115 -17.46 0.08 -11.52
CA ASN A 115 -17.76 -1.19 -10.85
C ASN A 115 -16.72 -2.28 -11.15
N ASP A 116 -15.82 -2.02 -12.09
CA ASP A 116 -14.86 -2.96 -12.65
C ASP A 116 -13.41 -2.59 -12.31
N PHE A 117 -13.20 -1.79 -11.27
CA PHE A 117 -11.86 -1.39 -10.84
C PHE A 117 -11.00 -2.61 -10.51
N ALA A 118 -9.88 -2.78 -11.23
CA ALA A 118 -8.98 -3.89 -11.04
C ALA A 118 -8.22 -3.73 -9.71
N ARG A 119 -8.56 -4.55 -8.73
CA ARG A 119 -7.92 -4.54 -7.42
C ARG A 119 -6.52 -5.15 -7.50
N SER A 120 -5.60 -4.70 -6.63
CA SER A 120 -4.29 -5.32 -6.50
C SER A 120 -4.44 -6.81 -6.13
N GLY A 121 -3.78 -7.69 -6.88
CA GLY A 121 -3.73 -9.13 -6.58
C GLY A 121 -2.96 -9.48 -5.31
N ALA A 122 -2.40 -8.50 -4.62
CA ALA A 122 -1.71 -8.65 -3.34
C ALA A 122 -2.70 -8.79 -2.17
N THR A 123 -3.66 -9.69 -2.28
CA THR A 123 -4.59 -10.01 -1.18
C THR A 123 -3.86 -10.74 -0.07
N SER A 124 -3.32 -9.99 0.85
CA SER A 124 -2.83 -10.53 2.13
C SER A 124 -3.93 -10.68 3.18
N SER A 125 -5.21 -10.53 2.81
CA SER A 125 -6.35 -10.63 3.74
C SER A 125 -6.38 -11.95 4.52
N TRP A 126 -5.86 -13.04 3.95
CA TRP A 126 -5.78 -14.32 4.62
C TRP A 126 -4.74 -14.36 5.75
N PHE A 127 -3.72 -13.49 5.68
CA PHE A 127 -2.64 -13.39 6.66
C PHE A 127 -2.88 -12.30 7.72
N VAL A 128 -3.93 -11.49 7.56
CA VAL A 128 -4.32 -10.51 8.57
C VAL A 128 -4.76 -11.28 9.82
N SER A 129 -4.08 -11.02 10.93
CA SER A 129 -4.38 -11.62 12.21
C SER A 129 -5.75 -11.12 12.67
N ASN A 130 -6.75 -12.01 12.67
CA ASN A 130 -8.02 -11.69 13.30
C ASN A 130 -7.86 -11.83 14.82
N PRO A 131 -8.21 -10.82 15.63
CA PRO A 131 -8.16 -10.90 17.08
C PRO A 131 -8.85 -12.13 17.66
N ASN A 132 -9.93 -12.60 17.01
CA ASN A 132 -10.75 -13.74 17.40
C ASN A 132 -10.25 -15.10 16.90
N ASP A 133 -9.12 -15.16 16.19
CA ASP A 133 -8.56 -16.44 15.75
C ASP A 133 -8.08 -17.26 16.96
N LYS A 134 -8.43 -18.57 16.97
CA LYS A 134 -7.93 -19.51 17.97
C LYS A 134 -6.39 -19.57 17.93
N PRO A 135 -5.68 -19.79 19.07
CA PRO A 135 -4.23 -19.73 19.16
C PRO A 135 -3.53 -20.64 18.14
N PHE A 136 -4.05 -21.84 17.91
CA PHE A 136 -3.55 -22.76 16.89
C PHE A 136 -3.61 -22.17 15.47
N ARG A 137 -4.74 -21.52 15.13
CA ARG A 137 -4.90 -20.88 13.82
C ARG A 137 -3.96 -19.68 13.64
N LYS A 138 -3.70 -18.93 14.71
CA LYS A 138 -2.67 -17.86 14.72
C LYS A 138 -1.28 -18.43 14.45
N LEU A 139 -0.93 -19.55 15.06
CA LEU A 139 0.36 -20.22 14.87
C LEU A 139 0.51 -20.73 13.43
N VAL A 140 -0.49 -21.43 12.90
CA VAL A 140 -0.50 -21.94 11.52
C VAL A 140 -0.40 -20.77 10.52
N LYS A 141 -1.20 -19.70 10.70
CA LYS A 141 -1.11 -18.49 9.87
C LYS A 141 0.29 -17.87 9.92
N LYS A 142 0.92 -17.80 11.10
CA LYS A 142 2.28 -17.29 11.26
C LYS A 142 3.32 -18.14 10.51
N CYS A 143 3.24 -19.46 10.61
CA CYS A 143 4.14 -20.37 9.89
C CYS A 143 3.96 -20.26 8.37
N VAL A 144 2.71 -20.27 7.89
CA VAL A 144 2.39 -20.14 6.46
C VAL A 144 2.81 -18.74 5.94
N ALA A 145 2.58 -17.69 6.71
CA ALA A 145 3.03 -16.34 6.36
C ALA A 145 4.56 -16.24 6.22
N VAL A 146 5.32 -16.95 7.06
CA VAL A 146 6.79 -17.00 6.94
C VAL A 146 7.22 -17.71 5.66
N LEU A 147 6.56 -18.81 5.31
CA LEU A 147 6.85 -19.62 4.10
C LEU A 147 6.47 -18.88 2.81
N LEU A 148 5.33 -18.16 2.82
CA LEU A 148 4.82 -17.46 1.64
C LEU A 148 5.30 -16.00 1.51
N ARG A 149 6.13 -15.51 2.42
CA ARG A 149 6.63 -14.14 2.40
C ARG A 149 7.40 -13.83 1.12
N SER A 150 6.93 -12.82 0.39
CA SER A 150 7.67 -12.25 -0.73
C SER A 150 8.98 -11.61 -0.26
N LYS A 151 9.98 -11.67 -1.12
CA LYS A 151 11.31 -11.07 -0.90
C LYS A 151 11.64 -10.18 -2.10
N PRO A 152 12.27 -9.02 -1.90
CA PRO A 152 12.80 -8.28 -3.03
C PRO A 152 13.89 -9.09 -3.71
N ALA A 153 13.84 -9.18 -5.02
CA ALA A 153 14.82 -9.88 -5.83
C ALA A 153 15.25 -9.00 -7.01
N LEU A 154 16.48 -9.15 -7.44
CA LEU A 154 16.97 -8.53 -8.65
C LEU A 154 16.54 -9.38 -9.84
N GLY A 155 15.85 -8.75 -10.79
CA GLY A 155 15.58 -9.30 -12.12
C GLY A 155 16.51 -8.73 -13.18
N GLU A 156 16.17 -8.94 -14.43
CA GLU A 156 16.89 -8.41 -15.57
C GLU A 156 16.77 -6.89 -15.68
N GLY A 157 17.71 -6.23 -16.39
CA GLY A 157 17.67 -4.80 -16.65
C GLY A 157 18.25 -3.91 -15.54
N CYS A 158 18.98 -4.48 -14.57
CA CYS A 158 19.68 -3.67 -13.58
C CYS A 158 20.85 -2.90 -14.22
N THR A 159 20.83 -1.58 -14.07
CA THR A 159 21.89 -0.69 -14.59
C THR A 159 22.98 -0.39 -13.56
N GLY A 160 22.85 -0.87 -12.32
CA GLY A 160 23.81 -0.58 -11.25
C GLY A 160 23.78 0.86 -10.75
N CYS A 161 22.71 1.62 -11.00
CA CYS A 161 22.61 3.04 -10.68
C CYS A 161 22.68 3.38 -9.17
N GLY A 162 22.58 2.39 -8.28
CA GLY A 162 22.71 2.56 -6.83
C GLY A 162 21.51 3.22 -6.14
N HIS A 163 20.43 3.52 -6.85
CA HIS A 163 19.25 4.20 -6.28
C HIS A 163 18.63 3.36 -5.13
N CYS A 164 18.48 2.07 -5.36
CA CYS A 164 17.96 1.14 -4.34
C CYS A 164 18.85 1.03 -3.09
N ALA A 165 20.18 1.15 -3.26
CA ALA A 165 21.13 1.13 -2.13
C ALA A 165 21.03 2.41 -1.28
N ARG A 166 20.91 3.58 -1.93
CA ARG A 166 20.76 4.87 -1.22
C ARG A 166 19.46 4.97 -0.44
N LEU A 167 18.38 4.41 -0.97
CA LEU A 167 17.04 4.47 -0.37
C LEU A 167 16.74 3.31 0.59
N CYS A 168 17.67 2.36 0.76
CA CYS A 168 17.43 1.23 1.66
C CYS A 168 17.51 1.66 3.13
N PRO A 169 16.39 1.67 3.90
CA PRO A 169 16.39 2.11 5.29
C PRO A 169 17.22 1.20 6.20
N ALA A 170 17.42 -0.05 5.78
CA ALA A 170 18.21 -1.04 6.54
C ALA A 170 19.67 -1.16 6.07
N GLY A 171 20.09 -0.36 5.07
CA GLY A 171 21.43 -0.49 4.48
C GLY A 171 21.73 -1.90 3.95
N ALA A 172 20.70 -2.60 3.49
CA ALA A 172 20.78 -4.01 3.10
C ALA A 172 21.16 -4.21 1.63
N ILE A 173 21.48 -3.16 0.87
CA ILE A 173 21.78 -3.26 -0.57
C ILE A 173 23.11 -2.62 -0.86
N THR A 174 23.96 -3.35 -1.57
CA THR A 174 25.25 -2.88 -2.11
C THR A 174 25.26 -3.07 -3.61
N ILE A 175 26.08 -2.28 -4.32
CA ILE A 175 26.29 -2.45 -5.76
C ILE A 175 27.63 -3.14 -5.96
N VAL A 176 27.59 -4.31 -6.57
CA VAL A 176 28.77 -5.11 -6.93
C VAL A 176 28.69 -5.42 -8.41
N ASN A 177 29.76 -5.16 -9.15
CA ASN A 177 29.84 -5.39 -10.60
C ASN A 177 28.62 -4.85 -11.39
N LYS A 178 28.20 -3.61 -11.08
CA LYS A 178 27.04 -2.95 -11.67
C LYS A 178 25.69 -3.66 -11.41
N HIS A 179 25.59 -4.49 -10.38
CA HIS A 179 24.35 -5.17 -9.99
C HIS A 179 24.07 -4.94 -8.51
N ALA A 180 22.79 -4.82 -8.17
CA ALA A 180 22.35 -4.70 -6.77
C ALA A 180 22.43 -6.07 -6.08
N VAL A 181 23.12 -6.14 -4.96
CA VAL A 181 23.22 -7.33 -4.10
C VAL A 181 22.51 -7.03 -2.79
N ILE A 182 21.58 -7.91 -2.41
CA ILE A 182 20.74 -7.72 -1.22
C ILE A 182 21.24 -8.64 -0.09
N ASP A 183 21.68 -8.03 1.00
CA ASP A 183 21.93 -8.76 2.26
C ASP A 183 20.60 -9.19 2.89
N ARG A 184 20.32 -10.48 2.81
CA ARG A 184 19.06 -11.07 3.29
C ARG A 184 18.90 -11.03 4.81
N LYS A 185 20.01 -10.91 5.56
CA LYS A 185 20.00 -10.82 7.02
C LYS A 185 19.59 -9.42 7.49
N LYS A 186 20.01 -8.38 6.76
CA LYS A 186 19.66 -6.99 7.03
C LYS A 186 18.32 -6.57 6.43
N CYS A 187 17.87 -7.25 5.36
CA CYS A 187 16.70 -6.85 4.60
C CYS A 187 15.40 -6.97 5.41
N VAL A 188 14.75 -5.86 5.68
CA VAL A 188 13.47 -5.75 6.39
C VAL A 188 12.25 -5.94 5.49
N ARG A 189 12.45 -6.19 4.19
CA ARG A 189 11.39 -6.46 3.19
C ARG A 189 10.36 -5.35 3.04
N CYS A 190 10.77 -4.10 3.14
CA CYS A 190 9.90 -2.94 2.93
C CYS A 190 9.57 -2.67 1.45
N PHE A 191 10.25 -3.32 0.52
CA PHE A 191 10.09 -3.20 -0.94
C PHE A 191 10.36 -1.80 -1.52
N CYS A 192 10.87 -0.84 -0.76
CA CYS A 192 11.26 0.47 -1.29
C CYS A 192 12.21 0.39 -2.48
N CYS A 193 13.11 -0.60 -2.48
CA CYS A 193 14.01 -0.86 -3.60
C CYS A 193 13.27 -1.22 -4.89
N GLN A 194 12.09 -1.83 -4.81
CA GLN A 194 11.23 -2.12 -5.95
C GLN A 194 10.47 -0.85 -6.37
N GLU A 195 9.87 -0.15 -5.42
CA GLU A 195 9.06 1.05 -5.66
C GLU A 195 9.86 2.14 -6.39
N PHE A 196 11.11 2.32 -5.98
CA PHE A 196 11.98 3.40 -6.50
C PHE A 196 13.01 2.93 -7.53
N CYS A 197 12.89 1.73 -8.09
CA CYS A 197 13.81 1.28 -9.13
C CYS A 197 13.45 1.91 -10.49
N PRO A 198 14.28 2.81 -11.05
CA PRO A 198 13.94 3.50 -12.29
C PRO A 198 13.90 2.56 -13.51
N SER A 199 14.60 1.43 -13.45
CA SER A 199 14.60 0.42 -14.53
C SER A 199 13.61 -0.72 -14.28
N GLY A 200 12.85 -0.71 -13.17
CA GLY A 200 11.94 -1.81 -12.81
C GLY A 200 12.61 -3.16 -12.54
N ALA A 201 13.96 -3.19 -12.44
CA ALA A 201 14.71 -4.41 -12.25
C ALA A 201 14.50 -5.08 -10.89
N MET A 202 14.10 -4.33 -9.86
CA MET A 202 13.79 -4.89 -8.55
C MET A 202 12.35 -5.36 -8.51
N ARG A 203 12.13 -6.63 -8.16
CA ARG A 203 10.80 -7.26 -8.17
C ARG A 203 10.53 -7.99 -6.86
N ALA A 204 9.24 -8.09 -6.48
CA ALA A 204 8.82 -8.99 -5.41
C ALA A 204 8.82 -10.43 -5.92
N GLN A 205 9.62 -11.29 -5.32
CA GLN A 205 9.67 -12.72 -5.62
C GLN A 205 9.11 -13.51 -4.43
N ARG A 206 8.17 -14.40 -4.69
CA ARG A 206 7.71 -15.39 -3.69
C ARG A 206 8.83 -16.40 -3.44
N SER A 207 8.94 -16.89 -2.21
CA SER A 207 9.84 -18.00 -1.91
C SER A 207 9.43 -19.21 -2.77
N SER A 208 10.40 -19.93 -3.35
CA SER A 208 10.17 -21.07 -4.26
C SER A 208 9.30 -22.17 -3.67
N SER A 209 9.22 -22.29 -2.34
CA SER A 209 8.25 -23.16 -1.65
C SER A 209 6.80 -22.72 -1.78
N GLY A 210 6.51 -21.48 -2.17
CA GLY A 210 5.14 -21.00 -2.43
C GLY A 210 4.68 -21.13 -3.89
N ALA A 211 5.60 -21.36 -4.83
CA ALA A 211 5.27 -21.55 -6.24
C ALA A 211 4.59 -22.91 -6.53
N LEU A 212 4.73 -23.87 -5.61
CA LEU A 212 4.11 -25.21 -5.72
C LEU A 212 2.62 -25.23 -5.33
N LEU A 213 2.10 -24.17 -4.71
CA LEU A 213 0.70 -24.11 -4.24
C LEU A 213 -0.19 -23.20 -5.11
N SER A 214 0.32 -22.69 -6.24
CA SER A 214 -0.41 -21.78 -7.14
C SER A 214 -0.67 -22.39 -8.54
N LYS A 215 -0.87 -23.72 -8.62
CA LYS A 215 -1.44 -24.38 -9.80
C LYS A 215 -2.83 -24.85 -9.51
#